data_584ad9da8f872ab8793a8a57629950af
#
_entry.id   584ad9da8f872ab8793a8a57629950af
#
_cell.length_a   1.000
_cell.length_b   1.000
_cell.length_c   1.000
_cell.angle_alpha   90.00
_cell.angle_beta   90.00
_cell.angle_gamma   90.00
#
_symmetry.space_group_name_H-M   'P 1'
#
loop_
_entity.id
_entity.type
_entity.pdbx_description
1 polymer ?
#
loop_
_entity_poly.entity_id
_entity_poly.type
_entity_poly.pdbx_seq_one_letter_code
_entity_poly.pdbx_strand_id
1 'polypeptide(L)'
;MLNNDIGLAPASQSQPDYAMACLARLWDELDHRPLLEIASDITTLRPVLLPNHLPLADLLEAERLRRIGKCDLAEMLLVRVCQCLSTACHADGRWLARAWHSLGLTRRQLAEFDAAADAFLQVLALDPRRSVTWYALQFTRLNHNAIAARIDRLEAVVELSKGYPLAWLLFSDWLCHLGRYQQGLAYGQRAVQFCVPAHQQAMLDPNASPTVPDALVLGAPKCGTTSFAAWLSSHPQLWVHPRKELHFFDNRWSWGENWYRHQFPSFQAENKIIRLEATPNYLQLPEAPERVFKLMPNARLIVLLREPLQRAVSWYHHMVRQEGLTKPIEQVICEELEGLVAMNHDQRQYLGWHGSNCLAGSLYDDQIHRWRQYFPSDQLLILRLEDMIDAPAACMKLLEAHLGVDHQPLEQLQLLLKLNPAPAPHSQLGTGLSQLCLEKVLAGAHQLWKVNQLKC
;
A
#
# COMPACT_ATOMS: atom_id res chain seq x y z
N MET A 1 -19.81 -12.16 -21.78
CA MET A 1 -20.68 -11.48 -22.77
C MET A 1 -20.02 -10.22 -23.36
N LEU A 2 -18.72 -10.19 -23.61
CA LEU A 2 -18.01 -9.02 -24.17
C LEU A 2 -17.25 -9.32 -25.47
N ASN A 3 -17.31 -10.57 -25.99
CA ASN A 3 -16.61 -10.95 -27.22
C ASN A 3 -17.18 -10.35 -28.53
N ASN A 4 -18.28 -9.61 -28.47
CA ASN A 4 -18.89 -9.03 -29.69
C ASN A 4 -18.67 -7.52 -29.83
N ASP A 5 -18.07 -6.83 -28.83
CA ASP A 5 -18.00 -5.36 -28.83
C ASP A 5 -16.66 -4.77 -29.33
N ILE A 6 -15.65 -5.58 -29.62
CA ILE A 6 -14.33 -5.09 -30.03
C ILE A 6 -14.19 -5.01 -31.57
N GLY A 7 -15.15 -5.50 -32.34
CA GLY A 7 -15.02 -5.66 -33.80
C GLY A 7 -15.33 -4.43 -34.66
N LEU A 8 -16.25 -3.59 -34.28
CA LEU A 8 -16.70 -2.43 -35.09
C LEU A 8 -16.95 -1.20 -34.21
N ALA A 9 -16.43 -0.05 -34.65
CA ALA A 9 -16.70 1.23 -34.00
C ALA A 9 -18.18 1.61 -34.14
N PRO A 10 -18.80 2.28 -33.13
CA PRO A 10 -20.12 2.90 -33.28
C PRO A 10 -20.13 3.86 -34.48
N ALA A 11 -21.27 4.03 -35.10
CA ALA A 11 -21.44 4.89 -36.31
C ALA A 11 -20.98 6.35 -36.12
N SER A 12 -20.76 6.80 -34.89
CA SER A 12 -20.30 8.15 -34.51
C SER A 12 -18.80 8.28 -34.31
N GLN A 13 -18.00 7.19 -34.35
CA GLN A 13 -16.55 7.21 -34.09
C GLN A 13 -15.76 6.59 -35.23
N SER A 14 -14.55 7.11 -35.48
CA SER A 14 -13.63 6.45 -36.38
C SER A 14 -13.12 5.14 -35.76
N GLN A 15 -12.78 4.14 -36.58
CA GLN A 15 -12.26 2.85 -36.11
C GLN A 15 -10.99 2.99 -35.24
N PRO A 16 -10.00 3.86 -35.58
CA PRO A 16 -8.83 4.10 -34.73
C PRO A 16 -9.13 4.76 -33.39
N ASP A 17 -10.07 5.71 -33.34
CA ASP A 17 -10.47 6.39 -32.11
C ASP A 17 -11.17 5.43 -31.15
N TYR A 18 -12.03 4.55 -31.70
CA TYR A 18 -12.65 3.48 -30.93
C TYR A 18 -11.62 2.49 -30.39
N ALA A 19 -10.65 2.09 -31.20
CA ALA A 19 -9.57 1.20 -30.76
C ALA A 19 -8.72 1.82 -29.63
N MET A 20 -8.47 3.13 -29.70
CA MET A 20 -7.80 3.87 -28.61
C MET A 20 -8.60 3.88 -27.32
N ALA A 21 -9.90 4.11 -27.39
CA ALA A 21 -10.79 4.05 -26.21
C ALA A 21 -10.80 2.64 -25.60
N CYS A 22 -10.80 1.59 -26.43
CA CYS A 22 -10.68 0.21 -25.98
C CYS A 22 -9.35 -0.07 -25.26
N LEU A 23 -8.20 0.41 -25.77
CA LEU A 23 -6.91 0.25 -25.10
C LEU A 23 -6.89 0.94 -23.74
N ALA A 24 -7.46 2.15 -23.64
CA ALA A 24 -7.57 2.85 -22.35
C ALA A 24 -8.43 2.07 -21.34
N ARG A 25 -9.56 1.51 -21.79
CA ARG A 25 -10.42 0.65 -20.98
C ARG A 25 -9.68 -0.62 -20.53
N LEU A 26 -8.97 -1.30 -21.44
CA LEU A 26 -8.18 -2.50 -21.11
C LEU A 26 -7.11 -2.21 -20.06
N TRP A 27 -6.50 -1.02 -20.09
CA TRP A 27 -5.56 -0.61 -19.04
C TRP A 27 -6.23 -0.56 -17.67
N ASP A 28 -7.40 0.02 -17.57
CA ASP A 28 -8.15 0.15 -16.31
C ASP A 28 -8.71 -1.21 -15.84
N GLU A 29 -8.93 -2.15 -16.76
CA GLU A 29 -9.42 -3.52 -16.50
C GLU A 29 -8.30 -4.51 -16.13
N LEU A 30 -7.01 -4.15 -16.27
CA LEU A 30 -5.86 -5.04 -16.02
C LEU A 30 -5.87 -5.70 -14.62
N ASP A 31 -6.45 -5.04 -13.62
CA ASP A 31 -6.52 -5.55 -12.25
C ASP A 31 -7.72 -6.48 -12.01
N HIS A 32 -8.68 -6.54 -12.93
CA HIS A 32 -9.98 -7.16 -12.72
C HIS A 32 -10.34 -8.25 -13.72
N ARG A 33 -9.59 -8.37 -14.82
CA ARG A 33 -9.83 -9.36 -15.88
C ARG A 33 -8.71 -10.38 -16.01
N PRO A 34 -9.02 -11.63 -16.47
CA PRO A 34 -8.00 -12.62 -16.78
C PRO A 34 -7.01 -12.11 -17.83
N LEU A 35 -5.71 -12.23 -17.57
CA LEU A 35 -4.65 -11.70 -18.45
C LEU A 35 -4.61 -12.35 -19.84
N LEU A 36 -5.17 -13.57 -20.00
CA LEU A 36 -5.33 -14.23 -21.31
C LEU A 36 -6.39 -13.56 -22.18
N GLU A 37 -7.49 -13.12 -21.57
CA GLU A 37 -8.54 -12.38 -22.30
C GLU A 37 -8.01 -11.03 -22.77
N ILE A 38 -7.27 -10.31 -21.91
CA ILE A 38 -6.61 -9.06 -22.27
C ILE A 38 -5.62 -9.26 -23.44
N ALA A 39 -4.85 -10.36 -23.45
CA ALA A 39 -3.97 -10.70 -24.56
C ALA A 39 -4.72 -10.89 -25.88
N SER A 40 -5.87 -11.57 -25.85
CA SER A 40 -6.74 -11.75 -26.99
C SER A 40 -7.27 -10.43 -27.54
N ASP A 41 -7.73 -9.56 -26.64
CA ASP A 41 -8.25 -8.24 -27.01
C ASP A 41 -7.16 -7.34 -27.61
N ILE A 42 -5.97 -7.31 -27.05
CA ILE A 42 -4.81 -6.58 -27.62
C ILE A 42 -4.51 -7.08 -29.05
N THR A 43 -4.53 -8.40 -29.25
CA THR A 43 -4.24 -9.00 -30.56
C THR A 43 -5.31 -8.59 -31.59
N THR A 44 -6.57 -8.52 -31.18
CA THR A 44 -7.69 -8.11 -32.03
C THR A 44 -7.67 -6.62 -32.38
N LEU A 45 -7.24 -5.76 -31.42
CA LEU A 45 -7.16 -4.32 -31.65
C LEU A 45 -5.98 -3.89 -32.49
N ARG A 46 -4.85 -4.60 -32.40
CA ARG A 46 -3.57 -4.22 -33.03
C ARG A 46 -3.65 -3.92 -34.53
N PRO A 47 -4.37 -4.69 -35.39
CA PRO A 47 -4.47 -4.41 -36.83
C PRO A 47 -5.21 -3.12 -37.19
N VAL A 48 -6.07 -2.62 -36.30
CA VAL A 48 -6.90 -1.43 -36.55
C VAL A 48 -6.33 -0.15 -35.91
N LEU A 49 -5.20 -0.26 -35.20
CA LEU A 49 -4.50 0.88 -34.61
C LEU A 49 -3.69 1.64 -35.65
N LEU A 50 -3.66 2.96 -35.52
CA LEU A 50 -2.70 3.79 -36.27
C LEU A 50 -1.27 3.49 -35.78
N PRO A 51 -0.25 3.68 -36.66
CA PRO A 51 1.15 3.42 -36.30
C PRO A 51 1.63 4.14 -35.03
N ASN A 52 1.18 5.36 -34.81
CA ASN A 52 1.49 6.15 -33.59
C ASN A 52 0.81 5.65 -32.32
N HIS A 53 -0.17 4.78 -32.42
CA HIS A 53 -0.89 4.17 -31.28
C HIS A 53 -0.39 2.74 -30.96
N LEU A 54 0.38 2.11 -31.84
CA LEU A 54 0.96 0.78 -31.61
C LEU A 54 1.79 0.70 -30.32
N PRO A 55 2.58 1.73 -29.93
CA PRO A 55 3.28 1.69 -28.64
C PRO A 55 2.39 1.51 -27.43
N LEU A 56 1.11 1.89 -27.49
CA LEU A 56 0.17 1.71 -26.38
C LEU A 56 -0.31 0.25 -26.25
N ALA A 57 -0.49 -0.44 -27.37
CA ALA A 57 -0.73 -1.88 -27.36
C ALA A 57 0.51 -2.64 -26.86
N ASP A 58 1.72 -2.20 -27.25
CA ASP A 58 2.97 -2.74 -26.72
C ASP A 58 3.12 -2.48 -25.21
N LEU A 59 2.68 -1.33 -24.72
CA LEU A 59 2.66 -1.01 -23.29
C LEU A 59 1.75 -1.96 -22.49
N LEU A 60 0.54 -2.22 -22.98
CA LEU A 60 -0.39 -3.17 -22.36
C LEU A 60 0.17 -4.60 -22.37
N GLU A 61 0.74 -5.02 -23.49
CA GLU A 61 1.38 -6.35 -23.58
C GLU A 61 2.57 -6.47 -22.64
N ALA A 62 3.38 -5.44 -22.51
CA ALA A 62 4.51 -5.42 -21.59
C ALA A 62 4.05 -5.51 -20.13
N GLU A 63 2.98 -4.77 -19.75
CA GLU A 63 2.42 -4.86 -18.41
C GLU A 63 1.83 -6.25 -18.10
N ARG A 64 1.18 -6.87 -19.10
CA ARG A 64 0.73 -8.26 -19.01
C ARG A 64 1.89 -9.23 -18.80
N LEU A 65 2.95 -9.10 -19.60
CA LEU A 65 4.17 -9.92 -19.51
C LEU A 65 4.82 -9.79 -18.13
N ARG A 66 4.93 -8.57 -17.58
CA ARG A 66 5.43 -8.32 -16.24
C ARG A 66 4.62 -9.08 -15.19
N ARG A 67 3.29 -9.04 -15.30
CA ARG A 67 2.38 -9.69 -14.33
C ARG A 67 2.41 -11.22 -14.38
N ILE A 68 2.80 -11.81 -15.51
CA ILE A 68 3.03 -13.26 -15.62
C ILE A 68 4.50 -13.64 -15.38
N GLY A 69 5.33 -12.72 -14.89
CA GLY A 69 6.74 -12.95 -14.53
C GLY A 69 7.73 -13.00 -15.69
N LYS A 70 7.32 -12.67 -16.93
CA LYS A 70 8.21 -12.58 -18.08
C LYS A 70 8.87 -11.19 -18.16
N CYS A 71 9.62 -10.85 -17.09
CA CYS A 71 10.12 -9.50 -16.87
C CYS A 71 11.14 -9.06 -17.91
N ASP A 72 12.02 -9.95 -18.38
CA ASP A 72 13.01 -9.62 -19.43
C ASP A 72 12.32 -9.17 -20.73
N LEU A 73 11.28 -9.88 -21.16
CA LEU A 73 10.50 -9.52 -22.34
C LEU A 73 9.71 -8.22 -22.12
N ALA A 74 9.17 -8.03 -20.93
CA ALA A 74 8.47 -6.80 -20.57
C ALA A 74 9.41 -5.60 -20.61
N GLU A 75 10.63 -5.72 -20.09
CA GLU A 75 11.63 -4.64 -20.09
C GLU A 75 12.02 -4.25 -21.52
N MET A 76 12.33 -5.22 -22.38
CA MET A 76 12.67 -4.95 -23.79
C MET A 76 11.57 -4.15 -24.50
N LEU A 77 10.29 -4.54 -24.29
CA LEU A 77 9.16 -3.81 -24.85
C LEU A 77 9.03 -2.40 -24.26
N LEU A 78 9.14 -2.27 -22.93
CA LEU A 78 8.97 -0.99 -22.23
C LEU A 78 10.05 0.03 -22.61
N VAL A 79 11.30 -0.40 -22.74
CA VAL A 79 12.39 0.47 -23.21
C VAL A 79 12.05 1.05 -24.59
N ARG A 80 11.62 0.20 -25.54
CA ARG A 80 11.19 0.64 -26.87
C ARG A 80 9.99 1.57 -26.81
N VAL A 81 8.97 1.24 -26.01
CA VAL A 81 7.77 2.06 -25.82
C VAL A 81 8.13 3.44 -25.26
N CYS A 82 8.97 3.51 -24.23
CA CYS A 82 9.43 4.77 -23.66
C CYS A 82 10.16 5.63 -24.71
N GLN A 83 11.02 5.03 -25.54
CA GLN A 83 11.71 5.73 -26.63
C GLN A 83 10.72 6.28 -27.66
N CYS A 84 9.79 5.44 -28.16
CA CYS A 84 8.78 5.86 -29.13
C CYS A 84 7.89 6.99 -28.59
N LEU A 85 7.40 6.87 -27.35
CA LEU A 85 6.52 7.89 -26.74
C LEU A 85 7.28 9.18 -26.40
N SER A 86 8.58 9.13 -26.12
CA SER A 86 9.39 10.32 -25.84
C SER A 86 9.66 11.16 -27.12
N THR A 87 9.65 10.55 -28.30
CA THR A 87 9.89 11.23 -29.57
C THR A 87 8.62 11.69 -30.28
N ALA A 88 7.45 11.21 -29.86
CA ALA A 88 6.17 11.54 -30.48
C ALA A 88 5.68 12.93 -30.03
N CYS A 89 5.62 13.90 -30.94
CA CYS A 89 5.21 15.29 -30.67
C CYS A 89 3.79 15.47 -30.10
N HIS A 90 2.95 14.44 -30.10
CA HIS A 90 1.56 14.45 -29.65
C HIS A 90 1.23 13.33 -28.66
N ALA A 91 2.22 12.65 -28.08
CA ALA A 91 1.96 11.64 -27.07
C ALA A 91 1.40 12.30 -25.81
N ASP A 92 0.20 11.90 -25.38
CA ASP A 92 -0.33 12.25 -24.08
C ASP A 92 0.69 11.83 -23.00
N GLY A 93 1.26 12.81 -22.29
CA GLY A 93 2.28 12.59 -21.26
C GLY A 93 1.89 11.55 -20.21
N ARG A 94 0.58 11.29 -20.07
CA ARG A 94 0.05 10.23 -19.18
C ARG A 94 0.50 8.82 -19.60
N TRP A 95 0.54 8.53 -20.91
CA TRP A 95 0.99 7.23 -21.42
C TRP A 95 2.50 7.04 -21.25
N LEU A 96 3.27 8.08 -21.49
CA LEU A 96 4.71 8.08 -21.25
C LEU A 96 5.01 7.86 -19.75
N ALA A 97 4.29 8.55 -18.86
CA ALA A 97 4.42 8.34 -17.42
C ALA A 97 4.01 6.91 -16.99
N ARG A 98 2.98 6.33 -17.59
CA ARG A 98 2.61 4.91 -17.38
C ARG A 98 3.71 3.96 -17.85
N ALA A 99 4.29 4.20 -19.01
CA ALA A 99 5.36 3.38 -19.57
C ALA A 99 6.62 3.38 -18.68
N TRP A 100 7.10 4.56 -18.28
CA TRP A 100 8.21 4.69 -17.33
C TRP A 100 7.91 4.06 -15.98
N HIS A 101 6.68 4.19 -15.46
CA HIS A 101 6.30 3.57 -14.20
C HIS A 101 6.34 2.04 -14.30
N SER A 102 5.76 1.44 -15.36
CA SER A 102 5.82 0.00 -15.60
C SER A 102 7.24 -0.49 -15.78
N LEU A 103 8.11 0.28 -16.47
CA LEU A 103 9.54 -0.05 -16.60
C LEU A 103 10.23 -0.06 -15.24
N GLY A 104 9.97 0.94 -14.38
CA GLY A 104 10.49 0.97 -13.03
C GLY A 104 10.05 -0.23 -12.18
N LEU A 105 8.78 -0.63 -12.25
CA LEU A 105 8.27 -1.83 -11.57
C LEU A 105 8.92 -3.11 -12.11
N THR A 106 9.10 -3.22 -13.44
CA THR A 106 9.74 -4.37 -14.09
C THR A 106 11.19 -4.51 -13.63
N ARG A 107 11.96 -3.43 -13.65
CA ARG A 107 13.35 -3.40 -13.18
C ARG A 107 13.48 -3.72 -11.69
N ARG A 108 12.52 -3.26 -10.88
CA ARG A 108 12.48 -3.63 -9.47
C ARG A 108 12.27 -5.14 -9.27
N GLN A 109 11.43 -5.78 -10.08
CA GLN A 109 11.23 -7.23 -10.08
C GLN A 109 12.47 -8.00 -10.56
N LEU A 110 13.26 -7.42 -11.47
CA LEU A 110 14.57 -7.93 -11.91
C LEU A 110 15.70 -7.65 -10.90
N ALA A 111 15.40 -7.01 -9.77
CA ALA A 111 16.36 -6.53 -8.78
C ALA A 111 17.34 -5.46 -9.31
N GLU A 112 17.03 -4.80 -10.40
CA GLU A 112 17.78 -3.69 -10.96
C GLU A 112 17.37 -2.37 -10.33
N PHE A 113 17.62 -2.24 -9.02
CA PHE A 113 17.05 -1.16 -8.20
C PHE A 113 17.48 0.24 -8.63
N ASP A 114 18.71 0.41 -9.07
CA ASP A 114 19.24 1.68 -9.58
C ASP A 114 18.49 2.13 -10.83
N ALA A 115 18.38 1.24 -11.82
CA ALA A 115 17.66 1.51 -13.05
C ALA A 115 16.14 1.70 -12.82
N ALA A 116 15.57 1.01 -11.81
CA ALA A 116 14.18 1.21 -11.39
C ALA A 116 13.98 2.63 -10.84
N ALA A 117 14.86 3.10 -9.95
CA ALA A 117 14.81 4.44 -9.39
C ALA A 117 14.93 5.52 -10.47
N ASP A 118 15.82 5.31 -11.48
CA ASP A 118 15.95 6.22 -12.60
C ASP A 118 14.66 6.32 -13.42
N ALA A 119 13.98 5.20 -13.65
CA ALA A 119 12.70 5.18 -14.36
C ALA A 119 11.60 5.90 -13.53
N PHE A 120 11.53 5.70 -12.23
CA PHE A 120 10.58 6.41 -11.38
C PHE A 120 10.83 7.91 -11.32
N LEU A 121 12.10 8.34 -11.29
CA LEU A 121 12.44 9.78 -11.35
C LEU A 121 12.04 10.40 -12.69
N GLN A 122 12.08 9.66 -13.81
CA GLN A 122 11.53 10.14 -15.08
C GLN A 122 10.02 10.35 -15.00
N VAL A 123 9.27 9.43 -14.37
CA VAL A 123 7.84 9.63 -14.16
C VAL A 123 7.58 10.88 -13.36
N LEU A 124 8.31 11.07 -12.25
CA LEU A 124 8.10 12.18 -11.33
C LEU A 124 8.51 13.54 -11.92
N ALA A 125 9.42 13.54 -12.91
CA ALA A 125 9.71 14.74 -13.69
C ALA A 125 8.55 15.12 -14.64
N LEU A 126 7.77 14.14 -15.10
CA LEU A 126 6.59 14.34 -15.97
C LEU A 126 5.32 14.64 -15.14
N ASP A 127 5.14 13.94 -14.03
CA ASP A 127 3.99 14.06 -13.12
C ASP A 127 4.49 14.03 -11.66
N PRO A 128 4.90 15.20 -11.12
CA PRO A 128 5.49 15.30 -9.77
C PRO A 128 4.54 14.97 -8.62
N ARG A 129 3.24 14.82 -8.88
CA ARG A 129 2.23 14.50 -7.87
C ARG A 129 1.70 13.07 -7.96
N ARG A 130 2.30 12.23 -8.78
CA ARG A 130 1.88 10.83 -8.97
C ARG A 130 2.20 9.98 -7.74
N SER A 131 1.23 9.83 -6.84
CA SER A 131 1.39 9.15 -5.53
C SER A 131 1.93 7.72 -5.65
N VAL A 132 1.40 6.92 -6.59
CA VAL A 132 1.82 5.53 -6.79
C VAL A 132 3.31 5.41 -7.15
N THR A 133 3.90 6.42 -7.82
CA THR A 133 5.32 6.42 -8.16
C THR A 133 6.19 6.83 -6.98
N TRP A 134 5.75 7.78 -6.14
CA TRP A 134 6.42 8.09 -4.88
C TRP A 134 6.49 6.87 -3.97
N TYR A 135 5.39 6.12 -3.84
CA TYR A 135 5.38 4.86 -3.10
C TYR A 135 6.32 3.82 -3.72
N ALA A 136 6.30 3.65 -5.04
CA ALA A 136 7.18 2.70 -5.72
C ALA A 136 8.66 3.03 -5.47
N LEU A 137 9.04 4.30 -5.57
CA LEU A 137 10.40 4.76 -5.32
C LEU A 137 10.80 4.59 -3.84
N GLN A 138 9.90 4.88 -2.89
CA GLN A 138 10.12 4.69 -1.45
C GLN A 138 10.50 3.24 -1.11
N PHE A 139 9.86 2.26 -1.77
CA PHE A 139 10.12 0.84 -1.53
C PHE A 139 11.16 0.23 -2.46
N THR A 140 11.87 1.04 -3.23
CA THR A 140 13.00 0.60 -4.04
C THR A 140 14.26 0.50 -3.17
N ARG A 141 14.90 -0.67 -3.15
CA ARG A 141 16.06 -0.97 -2.28
C ARG A 141 17.31 -0.29 -2.81
N LEU A 142 17.55 0.96 -2.43
CA LEU A 142 18.72 1.72 -2.81
C LEU A 142 19.75 1.73 -1.66
N ASN A 143 21.02 1.52 -1.99
CA ASN A 143 22.13 1.71 -1.08
C ASN A 143 22.55 3.19 -1.02
N HIS A 144 23.49 3.50 -0.13
CA HIS A 144 24.00 4.85 0.07
C HIS A 144 24.52 5.52 -1.22
N ASN A 145 25.29 4.80 -2.01
CA ASN A 145 25.88 5.34 -3.25
C ASN A 145 24.81 5.60 -4.31
N ALA A 146 23.84 4.70 -4.42
CA ALA A 146 22.70 4.85 -5.35
C ALA A 146 21.84 6.07 -5.02
N ILE A 147 21.62 6.33 -3.73
CA ILE A 147 20.91 7.52 -3.26
C ILE A 147 21.76 8.77 -3.52
N ALA A 148 23.05 8.75 -3.18
CA ALA A 148 23.96 9.89 -3.39
C ALA A 148 24.01 10.29 -4.87
N ALA A 149 24.06 9.33 -5.79
CA ALA A 149 24.07 9.60 -7.23
C ALA A 149 22.79 10.24 -7.77
N ARG A 150 21.68 10.19 -7.03
CA ARG A 150 20.35 10.63 -7.49
C ARG A 150 19.73 11.75 -6.66
N ILE A 151 20.41 12.20 -5.60
CA ILE A 151 19.83 13.17 -4.66
C ILE A 151 19.49 14.50 -5.34
N ASP A 152 20.34 15.00 -6.23
CA ASP A 152 20.12 16.27 -6.94
C ASP A 152 18.94 16.17 -7.91
N ARG A 153 18.77 15.00 -8.58
CA ARG A 153 17.60 14.75 -9.43
C ARG A 153 16.31 14.67 -8.63
N LEU A 154 16.36 14.04 -7.44
CA LEU A 154 15.21 13.99 -6.56
C LEU A 154 14.88 15.40 -6.05
N GLU A 155 15.87 16.20 -5.68
CA GLU A 155 15.66 17.60 -5.24
C GLU A 155 14.94 18.40 -6.33
N ALA A 156 15.40 18.32 -7.57
CA ALA A 156 14.74 18.99 -8.71
C ALA A 156 13.26 18.57 -8.87
N VAL A 157 12.96 17.28 -8.72
CA VAL A 157 11.57 16.78 -8.77
C VAL A 157 10.75 17.24 -7.57
N VAL A 158 11.35 17.31 -6.39
CA VAL A 158 10.71 17.83 -5.16
C VAL A 158 10.30 19.29 -5.36
N GLU A 159 11.15 20.13 -5.95
CA GLU A 159 10.81 21.52 -6.26
C GLU A 159 9.67 21.61 -7.29
N LEU A 160 9.68 20.76 -8.33
CA LEU A 160 8.57 20.69 -9.31
C LEU A 160 7.24 20.26 -8.68
N SER A 161 7.28 19.52 -7.59
CA SER A 161 6.08 18.99 -6.91
C SER A 161 5.24 20.07 -6.22
N LYS A 162 5.77 21.29 -6.08
CA LYS A 162 5.12 22.46 -5.45
C LYS A 162 4.51 22.13 -4.09
N GLY A 163 5.31 21.53 -3.22
CA GLY A 163 4.90 21.22 -1.85
C GLY A 163 4.07 19.94 -1.72
N TYR A 164 4.24 18.97 -2.60
CA TYR A 164 3.60 17.67 -2.42
C TYR A 164 4.24 16.91 -1.25
N PRO A 165 3.49 16.57 -0.19
CA PRO A 165 4.08 16.09 1.06
C PRO A 165 4.90 14.80 0.93
N LEU A 166 4.46 13.85 0.10
CA LEU A 166 5.20 12.59 -0.10
C LEU A 166 6.59 12.85 -0.73
N ALA A 167 6.72 13.89 -1.57
CA ALA A 167 7.99 14.31 -2.13
C ALA A 167 8.95 14.78 -1.04
N TRP A 168 8.50 15.67 -0.16
CA TRP A 168 9.30 16.17 0.96
C TRP A 168 9.68 15.05 1.94
N LEU A 169 8.75 14.14 2.23
CA LEU A 169 9.00 13.01 3.13
C LEU A 169 10.04 12.03 2.57
N LEU A 170 9.99 11.71 1.27
CA LEU A 170 11.00 10.85 0.66
C LEU A 170 12.36 11.56 0.57
N PHE A 171 12.36 12.84 0.24
CA PHE A 171 13.61 13.63 0.21
C PHE A 171 14.25 13.72 1.61
N SER A 172 13.43 13.93 2.64
CA SER A 172 13.85 13.86 4.04
C SER A 172 14.54 12.52 4.37
N ASP A 173 13.92 11.41 3.95
CA ASP A 173 14.48 10.07 4.16
C ASP A 173 15.86 9.91 3.48
N TRP A 174 15.97 10.34 2.23
CA TRP A 174 17.24 10.24 1.50
C TRP A 174 18.32 11.13 2.10
N LEU A 175 17.99 12.34 2.53
CA LEU A 175 18.93 13.22 3.24
C LEU A 175 19.41 12.59 4.55
N CYS A 176 18.50 12.03 5.35
CA CYS A 176 18.87 11.32 6.58
C CYS A 176 19.75 10.10 6.29
N HIS A 177 19.45 9.33 5.24
CA HIS A 177 20.27 8.19 4.82
C HIS A 177 21.70 8.60 4.40
N LEU A 178 21.85 9.80 3.85
CA LEU A 178 23.14 10.41 3.48
C LEU A 178 23.86 11.10 4.67
N GLY A 179 23.32 11.00 5.89
CA GLY A 179 23.88 11.67 7.07
C GLY A 179 23.58 13.18 7.17
N ARG A 180 22.79 13.73 6.24
CA ARG A 180 22.37 15.15 6.23
C ARG A 180 21.14 15.36 7.14
N TYR A 181 21.24 14.91 8.41
CA TYR A 181 20.10 14.80 9.34
C TYR A 181 19.35 16.10 9.56
N GLN A 182 20.04 17.22 9.79
CA GLN A 182 19.40 18.51 10.06
C GLN A 182 18.48 18.95 8.90
N GLN A 183 18.98 18.80 7.68
CA GLN A 183 18.21 19.11 6.48
C GLN A 183 17.04 18.14 6.30
N GLY A 184 17.30 16.83 6.49
CA GLY A 184 16.27 15.81 6.41
C GLY A 184 15.12 16.06 7.38
N LEU A 185 15.42 16.33 8.66
CA LEU A 185 14.40 16.64 9.67
C LEU A 185 13.59 17.91 9.30
N ALA A 186 14.26 18.95 8.78
CA ALA A 186 13.57 20.18 8.36
C ALA A 186 12.55 19.91 7.22
N TYR A 187 12.92 19.10 6.21
CA TYR A 187 11.98 18.71 5.15
C TYR A 187 10.85 17.84 5.69
N GLY A 188 11.14 16.89 6.58
CA GLY A 188 10.13 16.07 7.23
C GLY A 188 9.11 16.90 8.00
N GLN A 189 9.57 17.81 8.86
CA GLN A 189 8.72 18.73 9.61
C GLN A 189 7.87 19.62 8.71
N ARG A 190 8.48 20.19 7.64
CA ARG A 190 7.74 21.00 6.67
C ARG A 190 6.61 20.22 6.01
N ALA A 191 6.86 18.95 5.63
CA ALA A 191 5.83 18.08 5.06
C ALA A 191 4.69 17.83 6.04
N VAL A 192 5.03 17.52 7.28
CA VAL A 192 4.07 17.23 8.35
C VAL A 192 3.20 18.44 8.67
N GLN A 193 3.80 19.62 8.83
CA GLN A 193 3.08 20.86 9.09
C GLN A 193 2.16 21.27 7.94
N PHE A 194 2.61 21.08 6.69
CA PHE A 194 1.79 21.33 5.51
C PHE A 194 0.55 20.43 5.44
N CYS A 195 0.63 19.22 5.99
CA CYS A 195 -0.47 18.26 6.01
C CYS A 195 -1.44 18.47 7.17
N VAL A 196 -1.21 19.42 8.05
CA VAL A 196 -2.19 19.76 9.11
C VAL A 196 -3.40 20.39 8.44
N PRO A 197 -4.62 19.85 8.63
CA PRO A 197 -5.84 20.41 8.06
C PRO A 197 -6.06 21.87 8.47
N ALA A 198 -6.71 22.67 7.63
CA ALA A 198 -6.90 24.10 7.87
C ALA A 198 -7.55 24.40 9.23
N HIS A 199 -8.54 23.59 9.65
CA HIS A 199 -9.22 23.75 10.95
C HIS A 199 -8.34 23.40 12.15
N GLN A 200 -7.22 22.69 11.96
CA GLN A 200 -6.26 22.34 13.02
C GLN A 200 -5.02 23.27 13.01
N GLN A 201 -4.81 24.09 11.99
CA GLN A 201 -3.63 24.95 11.86
C GLN A 201 -3.44 25.91 13.05
N ALA A 202 -4.53 26.50 13.54
CA ALA A 202 -4.49 27.40 14.70
C ALA A 202 -4.21 26.68 16.03
N MET A 203 -4.26 25.35 16.03
CA MET A 203 -4.04 24.50 17.21
C MET A 203 -2.57 24.05 17.33
N LEU A 204 -1.73 24.34 16.35
CA LEU A 204 -0.31 24.01 16.39
C LEU A 204 0.40 24.77 17.51
N ASP A 205 1.33 24.11 18.16
CA ASP A 205 2.29 24.71 19.08
C ASP A 205 3.70 24.69 18.47
N PRO A 206 4.14 25.80 17.87
CA PRO A 206 5.45 25.86 17.23
C PRO A 206 6.63 25.80 18.22
N ASN A 207 6.37 25.99 19.52
CA ASN A 207 7.38 26.00 20.56
C ASN A 207 7.46 24.66 21.31
N ALA A 208 6.53 23.75 21.10
CA ALA A 208 6.54 22.45 21.75
C ALA A 208 7.63 21.55 21.18
N SER A 209 8.19 20.72 22.04
CA SER A 209 9.15 19.68 21.62
C SER A 209 8.47 18.66 20.71
N PRO A 210 9.23 18.08 19.74
CA PRO A 210 8.74 16.99 18.91
C PRO A 210 8.27 15.80 19.74
N THR A 211 7.15 15.20 19.36
CA THR A 211 6.47 14.17 20.15
C THR A 211 6.19 12.91 19.32
N VAL A 212 5.91 11.81 20.00
CA VAL A 212 5.42 10.57 19.39
C VAL A 212 3.92 10.64 19.11
N PRO A 213 3.36 9.79 18.25
CA PRO A 213 1.91 9.71 18.07
C PRO A 213 1.22 9.16 19.33
N ASP A 214 -0.06 9.42 19.45
CA ASP A 214 -0.89 8.97 20.57
C ASP A 214 -1.47 7.57 20.32
N ALA A 215 -1.61 7.20 19.04
CA ALA A 215 -2.20 5.92 18.65
C ALA A 215 -1.53 5.34 17.38
N LEU A 216 -1.60 4.00 17.26
CA LEU A 216 -1.06 3.23 16.13
C LEU A 216 -2.11 2.30 15.55
N VAL A 217 -2.22 2.27 14.22
CA VAL A 217 -2.91 1.22 13.47
C VAL A 217 -1.88 0.15 13.09
N LEU A 218 -1.85 -0.93 13.86
CA LEU A 218 -0.80 -1.96 13.80
C LEU A 218 -0.90 -2.90 12.60
N GLY A 219 -2.10 -3.05 12.04
CA GLY A 219 -2.38 -4.06 11.01
C GLY A 219 -3.83 -4.55 11.03
N ALA A 220 -4.12 -5.69 10.39
CA ALA A 220 -3.18 -6.48 9.58
C ALA A 220 -3.13 -5.97 8.12
N PRO A 221 -2.03 -6.25 7.39
CA PRO A 221 -1.99 -5.95 5.97
C PRO A 221 -3.16 -6.61 5.22
N LYS A 222 -3.79 -5.91 4.26
CA LYS A 222 -4.95 -6.38 3.45
C LYS A 222 -6.30 -6.45 4.20
N CYS A 223 -6.36 -5.85 5.39
CA CYS A 223 -7.60 -5.71 6.17
C CYS A 223 -8.23 -4.31 6.03
N GLY A 224 -8.02 -3.59 4.93
CA GLY A 224 -8.63 -2.29 4.69
C GLY A 224 -7.96 -1.10 5.39
N THR A 225 -6.76 -1.25 5.93
CA THR A 225 -6.05 -0.22 6.69
C THR A 225 -5.84 1.09 5.91
N THR A 226 -5.80 1.06 4.57
CA THR A 226 -5.66 2.27 3.75
C THR A 226 -6.95 3.10 3.76
N SER A 227 -8.10 2.45 3.51
CA SER A 227 -9.41 3.10 3.58
C SER A 227 -9.72 3.56 5.00
N PHE A 228 -9.31 2.77 6.00
CA PHE A 228 -9.44 3.12 7.41
C PHE A 228 -8.64 4.37 7.77
N ALA A 229 -7.37 4.47 7.38
CA ALA A 229 -6.55 5.65 7.63
C ALA A 229 -7.14 6.90 6.95
N ALA A 230 -7.67 6.77 5.72
CA ALA A 230 -8.37 7.86 5.05
C ALA A 230 -9.65 8.26 5.79
N TRP A 231 -10.39 7.29 6.32
CA TRP A 231 -11.58 7.52 7.13
C TRP A 231 -11.24 8.26 8.44
N LEU A 232 -10.20 7.83 9.17
CA LEU A 232 -9.70 8.51 10.36
C LEU A 232 -9.30 9.97 10.07
N SER A 233 -8.70 10.22 8.91
CA SER A 233 -8.27 11.58 8.50
C SER A 233 -9.42 12.56 8.31
N SER A 234 -10.68 12.10 8.21
CA SER A 234 -11.86 12.96 8.11
C SER A 234 -12.41 13.41 9.47
N HIS A 235 -11.94 12.81 10.56
CA HIS A 235 -12.38 13.16 11.92
C HIS A 235 -11.66 14.44 12.41
N PRO A 236 -12.38 15.47 12.90
CA PRO A 236 -11.80 16.78 13.21
C PRO A 236 -10.78 16.77 14.35
N GLN A 237 -10.82 15.81 15.27
CA GLN A 237 -9.88 15.67 16.39
C GLN A 237 -8.78 14.63 16.13
N LEU A 238 -8.70 14.08 14.91
CA LEU A 238 -7.65 13.14 14.55
C LEU A 238 -6.70 13.76 13.52
N TRP A 239 -5.42 13.56 13.74
CA TRP A 239 -4.41 13.85 12.74
C TRP A 239 -3.71 12.53 12.37
N VAL A 240 -3.84 12.11 11.12
CA VAL A 240 -3.24 10.89 10.62
C VAL A 240 -2.02 11.24 9.77
N HIS A 241 -0.90 10.57 10.01
CA HIS A 241 0.32 10.83 9.27
C HIS A 241 0.11 10.69 7.76
N PRO A 242 0.50 11.70 6.93
CA PRO A 242 0.23 11.73 5.50
C PRO A 242 0.92 10.62 4.70
N ARG A 243 2.09 10.18 5.18
CA ARG A 243 2.70 8.94 4.70
C ARG A 243 2.06 7.78 5.44
N LYS A 244 1.25 7.02 4.73
CA LYS A 244 0.88 5.72 5.20
C LYS A 244 2.11 4.81 5.14
N GLU A 245 2.35 4.11 6.28
CA GLU A 245 3.45 3.18 6.51
C GLU A 245 4.80 3.89 6.70
N LEU A 246 4.98 4.46 7.91
CA LEU A 246 6.27 5.05 8.34
C LEU A 246 7.37 3.99 8.50
N HIS A 247 7.00 2.77 8.83
CA HIS A 247 7.96 1.67 9.03
C HIS A 247 9.06 1.99 10.05
N PHE A 248 8.73 2.71 11.13
CA PHE A 248 9.73 3.05 12.14
C PHE A 248 10.08 1.84 13.00
N PHE A 249 9.09 1.16 13.56
CA PHE A 249 9.31 0.03 14.48
C PHE A 249 9.80 -1.25 13.78
N ASP A 250 9.86 -1.26 12.45
CA ASP A 250 10.46 -2.33 11.65
C ASP A 250 11.76 -1.87 10.97
N ASN A 251 11.68 -1.25 9.81
CA ASN A 251 12.82 -0.99 8.93
C ASN A 251 13.66 0.23 9.34
N ARG A 252 13.11 1.17 10.13
CA ARG A 252 13.75 2.45 10.48
C ARG A 252 14.06 2.60 11.96
N TRP A 253 13.99 1.52 12.75
CA TRP A 253 14.31 1.59 14.17
C TRP A 253 15.71 2.15 14.45
N SER A 254 16.69 1.80 13.61
CA SER A 254 18.06 2.32 13.70
C SER A 254 18.20 3.82 13.39
N TRP A 255 17.18 4.48 12.85
CA TRP A 255 17.20 5.93 12.59
C TRP A 255 17.00 6.75 13.87
N GLY A 256 16.58 6.10 14.93
CA GLY A 256 16.47 6.66 16.26
C GLY A 256 15.17 7.42 16.53
N GLU A 257 14.89 7.54 17.81
CA GLU A 257 13.66 8.15 18.34
C GLU A 257 13.49 9.61 17.89
N ASN A 258 14.59 10.36 17.77
CA ASN A 258 14.54 11.75 17.35
C ASN A 258 13.98 11.91 15.94
N TRP A 259 14.36 11.04 14.99
CA TRP A 259 13.76 11.04 13.66
C TRP A 259 12.26 10.78 13.73
N TYR A 260 11.83 9.79 14.51
CA TYR A 260 10.42 9.42 14.63
C TYR A 260 9.57 10.55 15.22
N ARG A 261 10.04 11.21 16.28
CA ARG A 261 9.33 12.33 16.90
C ARG A 261 9.11 13.50 15.93
N HIS A 262 10.05 13.76 15.04
CA HIS A 262 9.92 14.82 14.03
C HIS A 262 8.94 14.49 12.89
N GLN A 263 8.39 13.29 12.87
CA GLN A 263 7.32 12.91 11.93
C GLN A 263 5.92 13.39 12.37
N PHE A 264 5.77 14.00 13.54
CA PHE A 264 4.46 14.39 14.06
C PHE A 264 4.41 15.88 14.41
N PRO A 265 3.26 16.56 14.12
CA PRO A 265 3.07 17.92 14.56
C PRO A 265 2.85 17.98 16.07
N SER A 266 3.26 19.08 16.70
CA SER A 266 2.93 19.35 18.08
C SER A 266 1.70 20.25 18.13
N PHE A 267 0.71 19.86 18.91
CA PHE A 267 -0.51 20.64 19.14
C PHE A 267 -0.55 21.15 20.58
N GLN A 268 -1.23 22.29 20.80
CA GLN A 268 -1.52 22.81 22.12
C GLN A 268 -2.36 21.80 22.89
N ALA A 269 -2.02 21.54 24.15
CA ALA A 269 -2.59 20.43 24.95
C ALA A 269 -4.11 20.51 25.12
N GLU A 270 -4.68 21.71 25.17
CA GLU A 270 -6.11 21.99 25.33
C GLU A 270 -6.96 21.52 24.15
N ASN A 271 -6.38 21.37 22.97
CA ASN A 271 -7.13 21.04 21.74
C ASN A 271 -7.43 19.55 21.57
N LYS A 272 -6.85 18.68 22.37
CA LYS A 272 -7.09 17.22 22.37
C LYS A 272 -7.01 16.56 20.99
N ILE A 273 -6.06 16.98 20.15
CA ILE A 273 -5.83 16.34 18.87
C ILE A 273 -5.03 15.05 19.07
N ILE A 274 -5.56 13.94 18.60
CA ILE A 274 -4.92 12.61 18.62
C ILE A 274 -4.14 12.42 17.33
N ARG A 275 -2.84 12.16 17.44
CA ARG A 275 -1.94 11.86 16.31
C ARG A 275 -1.87 10.36 16.11
N LEU A 276 -2.00 9.93 14.84
CA LEU A 276 -2.00 8.52 14.48
C LEU A 276 -0.97 8.22 13.38
N GLU A 277 -0.40 7.03 13.49
CA GLU A 277 0.36 6.39 12.45
C GLU A 277 -0.28 5.06 12.06
N ALA A 278 -0.17 4.65 10.79
CA ALA A 278 -0.71 3.39 10.28
C ALA A 278 0.35 2.63 9.48
N THR A 279 1.01 1.68 10.13
CA THR A 279 1.94 0.73 9.50
C THR A 279 1.50 -0.71 9.78
N PRO A 280 0.78 -1.35 8.84
CA PRO A 280 0.13 -2.64 9.08
C PRO A 280 1.08 -3.80 9.39
N ASN A 281 2.35 -3.68 9.03
CA ASN A 281 3.35 -4.70 9.28
C ASN A 281 3.73 -4.84 10.75
N TYR A 282 3.46 -3.84 11.60
CA TYR A 282 3.83 -3.90 13.01
C TYR A 282 3.13 -5.04 13.74
N LEU A 283 1.88 -5.36 13.39
CA LEU A 283 1.12 -6.43 14.04
C LEU A 283 1.87 -7.75 14.05
N GLN A 284 2.49 -8.08 12.91
CA GLN A 284 3.10 -9.38 12.68
C GLN A 284 4.56 -9.46 13.16
N LEU A 285 5.25 -8.33 13.31
CA LEU A 285 6.68 -8.32 13.64
C LEU A 285 6.94 -8.61 15.12
N PRO A 286 7.77 -9.62 15.45
CA PRO A 286 8.01 -10.02 16.84
C PRO A 286 8.62 -8.92 17.72
N GLU A 287 9.48 -8.07 17.15
CA GLU A 287 10.19 -7.01 17.87
C GLU A 287 9.35 -5.73 18.07
N ALA A 288 8.28 -5.57 17.28
CA ALA A 288 7.50 -4.34 17.29
C ALA A 288 6.81 -4.07 18.65
N PRO A 289 6.20 -5.06 19.35
CA PRO A 289 5.56 -4.79 20.65
C PRO A 289 6.51 -4.19 21.68
N GLU A 290 7.70 -4.76 21.83
CA GLU A 290 8.72 -4.27 22.77
C GLU A 290 9.19 -2.84 22.42
N ARG A 291 9.49 -2.60 21.13
CA ARG A 291 9.94 -1.30 20.64
C ARG A 291 8.89 -0.22 20.86
N VAL A 292 7.62 -0.53 20.57
CA VAL A 292 6.50 0.39 20.79
C VAL A 292 6.32 0.64 22.29
N PHE A 293 6.31 -0.40 23.12
CA PHE A 293 6.16 -0.24 24.56
C PHE A 293 7.26 0.61 25.20
N LYS A 294 8.51 0.41 24.75
CA LYS A 294 9.66 1.20 25.23
C LYS A 294 9.50 2.70 24.96
N LEU A 295 8.95 3.07 23.81
CA LEU A 295 8.84 4.46 23.37
C LEU A 295 7.49 5.07 23.73
N MET A 296 6.43 4.28 23.75
CA MET A 296 5.04 4.70 23.81
C MET A 296 4.20 3.75 24.70
N PRO A 297 4.51 3.60 26.02
CA PRO A 297 3.83 2.62 26.88
C PRO A 297 2.33 2.89 27.05
N ASN A 298 1.89 4.12 26.80
CA ASN A 298 0.49 4.54 26.89
C ASN A 298 -0.21 4.64 25.54
N ALA A 299 0.40 4.15 24.44
CA ALA A 299 -0.18 4.22 23.11
C ALA A 299 -1.51 3.48 23.04
N ARG A 300 -2.48 4.05 22.33
CA ARG A 300 -3.72 3.37 21.94
C ARG A 300 -3.50 2.61 20.65
N LEU A 301 -3.77 1.32 20.67
CA LEU A 301 -3.45 0.41 19.57
C LEU A 301 -4.75 -0.03 18.89
N ILE A 302 -4.74 -0.04 17.56
CA ILE A 302 -5.89 -0.42 16.74
C ILE A 302 -5.45 -1.53 15.79
N VAL A 303 -6.22 -2.61 15.77
CA VAL A 303 -6.02 -3.75 14.87
C VAL A 303 -7.26 -3.95 14.03
N LEU A 304 -7.10 -4.01 12.72
CA LEU A 304 -8.14 -4.40 11.77
C LEU A 304 -7.92 -5.84 11.36
N LEU A 305 -8.94 -6.67 11.51
CA LEU A 305 -8.97 -8.04 11.04
C LEU A 305 -9.87 -8.17 9.83
N ARG A 306 -9.61 -9.17 9.04
CA ARG A 306 -10.45 -9.66 7.95
C ARG A 306 -10.56 -11.16 8.08
N GLU A 307 -11.58 -11.78 7.46
CA GLU A 307 -11.64 -13.24 7.40
C GLU A 307 -10.26 -13.77 6.93
N PRO A 308 -9.61 -14.68 7.72
CA PRO A 308 -8.20 -15.00 7.54
C PRO A 308 -7.81 -15.50 6.15
N LEU A 309 -8.65 -16.34 5.52
CA LEU A 309 -8.37 -16.87 4.19
C LEU A 309 -8.56 -15.79 3.11
N GLN A 310 -9.57 -14.94 3.24
CA GLN A 310 -9.76 -13.81 2.32
C GLN A 310 -8.62 -12.80 2.41
N ARG A 311 -8.04 -12.62 3.61
CA ARG A 311 -6.82 -11.82 3.76
C ARG A 311 -5.65 -12.46 3.00
N ALA A 312 -5.44 -13.78 3.15
CA ALA A 312 -4.37 -14.51 2.48
C ALA A 312 -4.48 -14.40 0.94
N VAL A 313 -5.68 -14.60 0.40
CA VAL A 313 -5.96 -14.41 -1.05
C VAL A 313 -5.67 -12.98 -1.50
N SER A 314 -6.11 -11.98 -0.74
CA SER A 314 -5.84 -10.57 -1.05
C SER A 314 -4.35 -10.24 -1.01
N TRP A 315 -3.60 -10.88 -0.12
CA TRP A 315 -2.15 -10.74 -0.05
C TRP A 315 -1.45 -11.41 -1.25
N TYR A 316 -1.86 -12.61 -1.62
CA TYR A 316 -1.35 -13.29 -2.81
C TYR A 316 -1.48 -12.40 -4.06
N HIS A 317 -2.66 -11.83 -4.31
CA HIS A 317 -2.85 -10.92 -5.45
C HIS A 317 -1.99 -9.66 -5.35
N HIS A 318 -1.70 -9.19 -4.14
CA HIS A 318 -0.77 -8.10 -3.94
C HIS A 318 0.66 -8.49 -4.35
N MET A 319 1.13 -9.67 -3.94
CA MET A 319 2.46 -10.19 -4.31
C MET A 319 2.59 -10.40 -5.81
N VAL A 320 1.56 -10.92 -6.48
CA VAL A 320 1.53 -11.02 -7.95
C VAL A 320 1.72 -9.66 -8.61
N ARG A 321 0.99 -8.63 -8.15
CA ARG A 321 1.04 -7.29 -8.76
C ARG A 321 2.34 -6.53 -8.46
N GLN A 322 2.85 -6.62 -7.23
CA GLN A 322 3.96 -5.78 -6.77
C GLN A 322 5.32 -6.46 -6.89
N GLU A 323 5.37 -7.77 -6.57
CA GLU A 323 6.62 -8.51 -6.48
C GLU A 323 6.79 -9.54 -7.62
N GLY A 324 5.81 -9.65 -8.52
CA GLY A 324 5.88 -10.57 -9.65
C GLY A 324 5.79 -12.05 -9.27
N LEU A 325 5.07 -12.38 -8.19
CA LEU A 325 4.84 -13.78 -7.80
C LEU A 325 4.11 -14.52 -8.93
N THR A 326 4.72 -15.59 -9.45
CA THR A 326 4.21 -16.35 -10.60
C THR A 326 3.64 -17.71 -10.25
N LYS A 327 3.93 -18.21 -9.04
CA LYS A 327 3.39 -19.49 -8.57
C LYS A 327 1.88 -19.43 -8.42
N PRO A 328 1.11 -20.47 -8.82
CA PRO A 328 -0.33 -20.55 -8.54
C PRO A 328 -0.62 -20.44 -7.03
N ILE A 329 -1.77 -19.86 -6.69
CA ILE A 329 -2.15 -19.63 -5.28
C ILE A 329 -2.20 -20.92 -4.47
N GLU A 330 -2.67 -22.02 -5.08
CA GLU A 330 -2.75 -23.33 -4.44
C GLU A 330 -1.36 -23.82 -4.03
N GLN A 331 -0.38 -23.68 -4.91
CA GLN A 331 0.99 -24.08 -4.61
C GLN A 331 1.58 -23.20 -3.49
N VAL A 332 1.39 -21.89 -3.54
CA VAL A 332 1.87 -20.96 -2.50
C VAL A 332 1.27 -21.30 -1.14
N ILE A 333 -0.02 -21.53 -1.07
CA ILE A 333 -0.74 -21.88 0.16
C ILE A 333 -0.27 -23.25 0.69
N CYS A 334 -0.08 -24.25 -0.18
CA CYS A 334 0.41 -25.58 0.24
C CYS A 334 1.83 -25.49 0.80
N GLU A 335 2.75 -24.81 0.12
CA GLU A 335 4.14 -24.66 0.58
C GLU A 335 4.22 -23.97 1.96
N GLU A 336 3.43 -22.90 2.17
CA GLU A 336 3.38 -22.26 3.49
C GLU A 336 2.73 -23.14 4.56
N LEU A 337 1.65 -23.84 4.20
CA LEU A 337 0.92 -24.70 5.11
C LEU A 337 1.81 -25.83 5.65
N GLU A 338 2.59 -26.47 4.79
CA GLU A 338 3.54 -27.52 5.19
C GLU A 338 4.55 -26.97 6.22
N GLY A 339 5.10 -25.78 5.99
CA GLY A 339 6.00 -25.13 6.93
C GLY A 339 5.33 -24.80 8.27
N LEU A 340 4.11 -24.27 8.24
CA LEU A 340 3.38 -23.85 9.45
C LEU A 340 2.87 -25.04 10.28
N VAL A 341 2.47 -26.14 9.65
CA VAL A 341 2.03 -27.37 10.35
C VAL A 341 3.18 -28.01 11.11
N ALA A 342 4.40 -27.92 10.57
CA ALA A 342 5.60 -28.43 11.24
C ALA A 342 6.01 -27.63 12.48
N MET A 343 5.50 -26.40 12.65
CA MET A 343 5.83 -25.52 13.78
C MET A 343 4.88 -25.75 14.96
N ASN A 344 5.44 -25.76 16.17
CA ASN A 344 4.64 -25.69 17.39
C ASN A 344 4.16 -24.25 17.66
N HIS A 345 3.29 -24.07 18.67
CA HIS A 345 2.73 -22.79 19.03
C HIS A 345 3.81 -21.76 19.40
N ASP A 346 4.80 -22.14 20.19
CA ASP A 346 5.87 -21.24 20.62
C ASP A 346 6.71 -20.74 19.42
N GLN A 347 7.00 -21.62 18.46
CA GLN A 347 7.69 -21.24 17.23
C GLN A 347 6.87 -20.24 16.41
N ARG A 348 5.54 -20.43 16.33
CA ARG A 348 4.65 -19.50 15.62
C ARG A 348 4.52 -18.13 16.29
N GLN A 349 4.55 -18.07 17.62
CA GLN A 349 4.51 -16.81 18.36
C GLN A 349 5.65 -15.83 17.98
N TYR A 350 6.82 -16.37 17.63
CA TYR A 350 7.96 -15.57 17.18
C TYR A 350 8.09 -15.48 15.66
N LEU A 351 7.09 -16.00 14.93
CA LEU A 351 7.07 -15.94 13.48
C LEU A 351 6.79 -14.52 13.03
N GLY A 352 7.76 -13.93 12.35
CA GLY A 352 7.58 -12.69 11.63
C GLY A 352 7.10 -12.95 10.20
N TRP A 353 7.82 -12.41 9.24
CA TRP A 353 7.59 -12.69 7.84
C TRP A 353 8.04 -14.12 7.49
N HIS A 354 7.13 -14.93 6.93
CA HIS A 354 7.42 -16.31 6.58
C HIS A 354 6.95 -16.66 5.16
N GLY A 355 7.85 -17.19 4.35
CA GLY A 355 7.56 -17.57 2.97
C GLY A 355 6.99 -16.41 2.16
N SER A 356 5.89 -16.64 1.45
CA SER A 356 5.12 -15.61 0.74
C SER A 356 4.25 -14.76 1.68
N ASN A 357 4.14 -15.14 2.96
CA ASN A 357 3.35 -14.47 3.99
C ASN A 357 1.83 -14.46 3.71
N CYS A 358 1.34 -15.39 2.92
CA CYS A 358 -0.10 -15.50 2.66
C CYS A 358 -0.84 -16.02 3.90
N LEU A 359 -0.42 -17.13 4.48
CA LEU A 359 -1.02 -17.70 5.69
C LEU A 359 -0.43 -17.11 6.96
N ALA A 360 0.90 -16.99 7.04
CA ALA A 360 1.58 -16.50 8.23
C ALA A 360 1.07 -15.11 8.68
N GLY A 361 0.82 -14.22 7.73
CA GLY A 361 0.22 -12.91 8.02
C GLY A 361 -1.24 -12.95 8.48
N SER A 362 -1.90 -14.12 8.45
CA SER A 362 -3.28 -14.33 8.95
C SER A 362 -3.33 -15.02 10.31
N LEU A 363 -2.20 -15.32 10.94
CA LEU A 363 -2.13 -15.93 12.28
C LEU A 363 -2.35 -14.87 13.37
N TYR A 364 -3.55 -14.30 13.42
CA TYR A 364 -3.88 -13.15 14.27
C TYR A 364 -3.80 -13.46 15.76
N ASP A 365 -4.15 -14.67 16.18
CA ASP A 365 -4.10 -15.12 17.56
C ASP A 365 -2.67 -15.07 18.11
N ASP A 366 -1.70 -15.62 17.40
CA ASP A 366 -0.29 -15.57 17.75
C ASP A 366 0.23 -14.11 17.79
N GLN A 367 -0.14 -13.31 16.79
CA GLN A 367 0.27 -11.91 16.66
C GLN A 367 -0.30 -11.05 17.82
N ILE A 368 -1.60 -11.14 18.08
CA ILE A 368 -2.25 -10.37 19.15
C ILE A 368 -1.81 -10.85 20.54
N HIS A 369 -1.53 -12.14 20.70
CA HIS A 369 -0.96 -12.66 21.94
C HIS A 369 0.36 -11.95 22.29
N ARG A 370 1.28 -11.76 21.33
CA ARG A 370 2.53 -11.02 21.56
C ARG A 370 2.29 -9.58 22.01
N TRP A 371 1.35 -8.86 21.38
CA TRP A 371 1.03 -7.49 21.76
C TRP A 371 0.46 -7.41 23.18
N ARG A 372 -0.39 -8.39 23.58
CA ARG A 372 -0.97 -8.46 24.92
C ARG A 372 0.03 -8.78 26.04
N GLN A 373 1.24 -9.20 25.71
CA GLN A 373 2.32 -9.32 26.70
C GLN A 373 2.86 -7.97 27.17
N TYR A 374 2.72 -6.94 26.35
CA TYR A 374 3.22 -5.59 26.63
C TYR A 374 2.09 -4.58 26.91
N PHE A 375 0.94 -4.75 26.31
CA PHE A 375 -0.17 -3.80 26.38
C PHE A 375 -1.42 -4.46 26.96
N PRO A 376 -2.07 -3.84 27.96
CA PRO A 376 -3.33 -4.32 28.49
C PRO A 376 -4.46 -4.24 27.44
N SER A 377 -5.52 -5.02 27.65
CA SER A 377 -6.58 -5.19 26.65
C SER A 377 -7.38 -3.91 26.38
N ASP A 378 -7.44 -2.98 27.31
CA ASP A 378 -8.10 -1.68 27.15
C ASP A 378 -7.30 -0.70 26.27
N GLN A 379 -6.02 -0.94 26.08
CA GLN A 379 -5.20 -0.21 25.09
C GLN A 379 -5.27 -0.79 23.67
N LEU A 380 -5.88 -1.96 23.46
CA LEU A 380 -5.92 -2.66 22.19
C LEU A 380 -7.34 -2.83 21.66
N LEU A 381 -7.75 -1.97 20.73
CA LEU A 381 -9.02 -2.10 20.01
C LEU A 381 -8.87 -3.02 18.80
N ILE A 382 -9.73 -4.02 18.70
CA ILE A 382 -9.79 -4.93 17.54
C ILE A 382 -11.11 -4.71 16.81
N LEU A 383 -11.05 -4.39 15.53
CA LEU A 383 -12.20 -4.21 14.63
C LEU A 383 -12.11 -5.17 13.45
N ARG A 384 -13.24 -5.57 12.89
CA ARG A 384 -13.29 -6.37 11.66
C ARG A 384 -13.63 -5.46 10.48
N LEU A 385 -12.99 -5.75 9.34
CA LEU A 385 -13.29 -5.06 8.08
C LEU A 385 -14.77 -5.21 7.70
N GLU A 386 -15.32 -6.40 7.91
CA GLU A 386 -16.72 -6.73 7.60
C GLU A 386 -17.67 -5.86 8.44
N ASP A 387 -17.40 -5.71 9.74
CA ASP A 387 -18.22 -4.86 10.63
C ASP A 387 -18.11 -3.37 10.25
N MET A 388 -16.93 -2.94 9.78
CA MET A 388 -16.77 -1.57 9.27
C MET A 388 -17.59 -1.30 8.01
N ILE A 389 -17.86 -2.32 7.21
CA ILE A 389 -18.71 -2.23 6.01
C ILE A 389 -20.18 -2.29 6.41
N ASP A 390 -20.56 -3.22 7.28
CA ASP A 390 -21.95 -3.54 7.61
C ASP A 390 -22.54 -2.61 8.69
N ALA A 391 -21.70 -2.20 9.67
CA ALA A 391 -22.11 -1.38 10.82
C ALA A 391 -21.10 -0.24 11.11
N PRO A 392 -20.78 0.65 10.15
CA PRO A 392 -19.74 1.66 10.29
C PRO A 392 -19.96 2.61 11.47
N ALA A 393 -21.24 2.93 11.81
CA ALA A 393 -21.59 3.78 12.96
C ALA A 393 -21.18 3.17 14.29
N ALA A 394 -21.39 1.86 14.45
CA ALA A 394 -21.01 1.16 15.67
C ALA A 394 -19.49 1.07 15.81
N CYS A 395 -18.78 0.80 14.71
CA CYS A 395 -17.32 0.82 14.67
C CYS A 395 -16.75 2.19 15.05
N MET A 396 -17.37 3.30 14.54
CA MET A 396 -16.93 4.65 14.88
C MET A 396 -17.07 4.93 16.36
N LYS A 397 -18.23 4.61 16.97
CA LYS A 397 -18.43 4.81 18.40
C LYS A 397 -17.39 4.09 19.26
N LEU A 398 -17.06 2.84 18.92
CA LEU A 398 -16.00 2.10 19.62
C LEU A 398 -14.63 2.75 19.46
N LEU A 399 -14.32 3.22 18.26
CA LEU A 399 -13.07 3.89 17.96
C LEU A 399 -12.94 5.23 18.70
N GLU A 400 -13.99 6.06 18.67
CA GLU A 400 -14.04 7.35 19.36
C GLU A 400 -13.89 7.17 20.87
N ALA A 401 -14.59 6.20 21.46
CA ALA A 401 -14.45 5.85 22.86
C ALA A 401 -13.04 5.37 23.20
N HIS A 402 -12.44 4.52 22.33
CA HIS A 402 -11.08 4.04 22.49
C HIS A 402 -10.05 5.17 22.40
N LEU A 403 -10.21 6.09 21.46
CA LEU A 403 -9.31 7.23 21.29
C LEU A 403 -9.59 8.40 22.25
N GLY A 404 -10.75 8.41 22.91
CA GLY A 404 -11.16 9.48 23.82
C GLY A 404 -11.47 10.80 23.12
N VAL A 405 -12.04 10.72 21.93
CA VAL A 405 -12.46 11.86 21.11
C VAL A 405 -13.98 11.97 21.04
N ASP A 406 -14.49 13.13 20.66
CA ASP A 406 -15.91 13.42 20.62
C ASP A 406 -16.60 12.72 19.46
N HIS A 407 -17.86 12.32 19.63
CA HIS A 407 -18.63 11.64 18.57
C HIS A 407 -18.89 12.56 17.37
N GLN A 408 -18.67 12.03 16.17
CA GLN A 408 -18.93 12.71 14.89
C GLN A 408 -19.97 11.97 14.05
N PRO A 409 -20.95 12.67 13.42
CA PRO A 409 -21.92 12.03 12.54
C PRO A 409 -21.28 11.48 11.25
N LEU A 410 -21.77 10.33 10.81
CA LEU A 410 -21.20 9.48 9.76
C LEU A 410 -21.38 9.94 8.31
N GLU A 411 -22.14 10.98 8.02
CA GLU A 411 -22.61 11.32 6.66
C GLU A 411 -21.47 11.52 5.64
N GLN A 412 -20.27 11.88 6.10
CA GLN A 412 -19.09 12.06 5.25
C GLN A 412 -18.23 10.80 5.07
N LEU A 413 -18.47 9.73 5.84
CA LEU A 413 -17.55 8.60 6.00
C LEU A 413 -17.87 7.39 5.10
N GLN A 414 -19.11 7.23 4.65
CA GLN A 414 -19.54 6.07 3.86
C GLN A 414 -18.92 5.96 2.45
N LEU A 415 -18.41 7.06 1.91
CA LEU A 415 -17.83 7.09 0.55
C LEU A 415 -16.46 6.39 0.46
N LEU A 416 -15.68 6.35 1.54
CA LEU A 416 -14.28 5.91 1.53
C LEU A 416 -14.11 4.39 1.65
N LEU A 417 -15.05 3.68 2.25
CA LEU A 417 -14.99 2.21 2.40
C LEU A 417 -15.20 1.46 1.06
N LYS A 418 -15.78 2.12 0.05
CA LYS A 418 -16.00 1.54 -1.29
C LYS A 418 -14.78 1.58 -2.22
N LEU A 419 -13.67 2.19 -1.81
CA LEU A 419 -12.54 2.48 -2.70
C LEU A 419 -11.66 1.28 -3.08
N ASN A 420 -11.79 0.14 -2.41
CA ASN A 420 -11.08 -1.09 -2.77
C ASN A 420 -12.00 -2.31 -2.62
N PRO A 421 -12.86 -2.61 -3.60
CA PRO A 421 -13.64 -3.83 -3.57
C PRO A 421 -12.70 -5.03 -3.53
N ALA A 422 -12.96 -5.96 -2.60
CA ALA A 422 -12.24 -7.22 -2.57
C ALA A 422 -12.45 -7.95 -3.90
N PRO A 423 -11.42 -8.57 -4.49
CA PRO A 423 -11.64 -9.51 -5.58
C PRO A 423 -12.62 -10.59 -5.12
N ALA A 424 -13.49 -11.02 -6.05
CA ALA A 424 -14.50 -12.04 -5.77
C ALA A 424 -13.85 -13.26 -5.08
N PRO A 425 -14.50 -13.88 -4.10
CA PRO A 425 -13.96 -15.03 -3.43
C PRO A 425 -13.71 -16.13 -4.48
N HIS A 426 -12.46 -16.54 -4.61
CA HIS A 426 -12.13 -17.70 -5.42
C HIS A 426 -12.67 -18.96 -4.71
N SER A 427 -13.76 -19.52 -5.24
CA SER A 427 -14.46 -20.68 -4.74
C SER A 427 -13.69 -22.01 -4.91
N GLN A 428 -12.38 -22.00 -5.20
CA GLN A 428 -11.59 -23.16 -5.60
C GLN A 428 -10.26 -23.33 -4.87
N LEU A 429 -10.14 -22.91 -3.61
CA LEU A 429 -9.00 -23.37 -2.81
C LEU A 429 -9.31 -24.79 -2.31
N GLY A 430 -8.77 -25.77 -3.04
CA GLY A 430 -8.55 -27.15 -2.66
C GLY A 430 -9.64 -27.90 -1.91
N THR A 431 -10.25 -28.88 -2.58
CA THR A 431 -11.02 -29.96 -1.93
C THR A 431 -10.06 -31.02 -1.40
N GLY A 432 -10.10 -31.34 -0.10
CA GLY A 432 -9.40 -32.49 0.45
C GLY A 432 -8.50 -32.23 1.66
N LEU A 433 -7.43 -32.97 1.81
CA LEU A 433 -6.48 -32.93 2.96
C LEU A 433 -5.89 -31.56 3.23
N SER A 434 -5.67 -30.75 2.20
CA SER A 434 -5.19 -29.36 2.31
C SER A 434 -6.17 -28.45 3.05
N GLN A 435 -7.47 -28.65 2.87
CA GLN A 435 -8.50 -27.85 3.53
C GLN A 435 -8.55 -28.12 5.04
N LEU A 436 -8.47 -29.37 5.47
CA LEU A 436 -8.46 -29.73 6.89
C LEU A 436 -7.21 -29.18 7.62
N CYS A 437 -6.04 -29.21 6.96
CA CYS A 437 -4.82 -28.65 7.50
C CYS A 437 -4.90 -27.14 7.57
N LEU A 438 -5.45 -26.48 6.53
CA LEU A 438 -5.67 -25.04 6.47
C LEU A 438 -6.61 -24.58 7.59
N GLU A 439 -7.72 -25.28 7.81
CA GLU A 439 -8.66 -25.03 8.90
C GLU A 439 -7.99 -25.15 10.26
N LYS A 440 -7.15 -26.14 10.50
CA LYS A 440 -6.40 -26.32 11.75
C LYS A 440 -5.40 -25.19 11.99
N VAL A 441 -4.63 -24.80 10.98
CA VAL A 441 -3.62 -23.73 11.10
C VAL A 441 -4.28 -22.39 11.36
N LEU A 442 -5.41 -22.12 10.72
CA LEU A 442 -6.14 -20.86 10.88
C LEU A 442 -7.22 -20.88 11.98
N ALA A 443 -7.38 -21.98 12.72
CA ALA A 443 -8.45 -22.13 13.71
C ALA A 443 -8.46 -21.02 14.76
N GLY A 444 -7.30 -20.69 15.35
CA GLY A 444 -7.17 -19.62 16.33
C GLY A 444 -7.50 -18.25 15.73
N ALA A 445 -7.00 -17.97 14.53
CA ALA A 445 -7.29 -16.72 13.82
C ALA A 445 -8.79 -16.59 13.47
N HIS A 446 -9.44 -17.66 13.02
CA HIS A 446 -10.88 -17.67 12.78
C HIS A 446 -11.69 -17.48 14.07
N GLN A 447 -11.30 -18.12 15.15
CA GLN A 447 -11.97 -17.94 16.44
C GLN A 447 -11.86 -16.48 16.90
N LEU A 448 -10.66 -15.91 16.87
CA LEU A 448 -10.43 -14.52 17.24
C LEU A 448 -11.24 -13.55 16.38
N TRP A 449 -11.26 -13.78 15.06
CA TRP A 449 -12.05 -12.98 14.14
C TRP A 449 -13.56 -13.06 14.43
N LYS A 450 -14.10 -14.25 14.72
CA LYS A 450 -15.51 -14.44 15.08
C LYS A 450 -15.89 -13.78 16.40
N VAL A 451 -15.05 -13.90 17.45
CA VAL A 451 -15.30 -13.35 18.79
C VAL A 451 -15.36 -11.81 18.76
N ASN A 452 -14.61 -11.18 17.84
CA ASN A 452 -14.62 -9.71 17.69
C ASN A 452 -15.72 -9.19 16.75
N GLN A 453 -16.66 -10.05 16.30
CA GLN A 453 -17.83 -9.61 15.54
C GLN A 453 -18.71 -8.71 16.40
N LEU A 454 -19.08 -7.53 15.89
CA LEU A 454 -20.07 -6.70 16.53
C LEU A 454 -21.42 -7.44 16.53
N LYS A 455 -22.01 -7.55 17.68
CA LYS A 455 -23.40 -8.01 17.81
C LYS A 455 -24.29 -6.80 17.52
N CYS A 456 -24.88 -6.79 16.33
CA CYS A 456 -25.90 -5.79 15.96
C CYS A 456 -27.14 -5.93 16.80
#